data_aaa770f4d788c74fddd0c262248d88d0
#
_entry.id   aaa770f4d788c74fddd0c262248d88d0
#
_cell.length_a   1.000
_cell.length_b   1.000
_cell.length_c   1.000
_cell.angle_alpha   90.00
_cell.angle_beta   90.00
_cell.angle_gamma   90.00
#
_symmetry.space_group_name_H-M   'P 1'
#
loop_
_entity.id
_entity.type
_entity.pdbx_description
1 polymer ?
#
loop_
_entity_poly.entity_id
_entity_poly.type
_entity_poly.pdbx_seq_one_letter_code
_entity_poly.pdbx_strand_id
1 'polypeptide(L)'
;MKMKRYYSFLLLGAVLSCAPTKEEPVLDKLPYFDLKGFIDLEINELEGDSVLKISEINGEKQTQELRYTVKDWKEEFASFYQADINVPSLVTAYDTRTTPDQLIHELLPEAKGKVKEITIRYVQNYPAWVMFRIKDENMFYQSTTLGELFMNQVTGKIDQYKLETTQKVMFLSPTHIKISGVIH
;
A
#
# COMPACT_ATOMS: atom_id res chain seq x y z
N MET A 1 10.68 9.92 -76.51
CA MET A 1 9.48 10.29 -75.73
C MET A 1 9.77 9.86 -74.29
N LYS A 2 10.18 10.85 -73.40
CA LYS A 2 10.63 10.57 -72.01
C LYS A 2 9.49 10.79 -71.05
N MET A 3 8.99 9.73 -70.42
CA MET A 3 8.02 9.82 -69.34
C MET A 3 8.70 10.17 -68.02
N LYS A 4 8.38 11.32 -67.40
CA LYS A 4 8.80 11.76 -66.09
C LYS A 4 7.89 11.09 -65.03
N ARG A 5 8.47 10.24 -64.16
CA ARG A 5 7.80 9.69 -62.96
C ARG A 5 7.89 10.73 -61.85
N TYR A 6 6.72 11.21 -61.39
CA TYR A 6 6.60 12.03 -60.18
C TYR A 6 6.50 11.09 -58.98
N TYR A 7 7.52 11.12 -58.08
CA TYR A 7 7.43 10.54 -56.77
C TYR A 7 6.77 11.56 -55.86
N SER A 8 5.50 11.24 -55.45
CA SER A 8 4.79 11.98 -54.42
C SER A 8 5.32 11.50 -53.05
N PHE A 9 6.04 12.35 -52.34
CA PHE A 9 6.57 12.09 -51.03
C PHE A 9 5.46 12.41 -50.00
N LEU A 10 4.77 11.39 -49.48
CA LEU A 10 3.72 11.51 -48.46
C LEU A 10 4.40 11.62 -47.12
N LEU A 11 4.50 12.84 -46.58
CA LEU A 11 5.05 13.17 -45.26
C LEU A 11 4.01 12.78 -44.21
N LEU A 12 4.19 11.60 -43.60
CA LEU A 12 3.37 11.12 -42.49
C LEU A 12 3.81 11.82 -41.19
N GLY A 13 3.10 12.89 -40.83
CA GLY A 13 3.34 13.61 -39.57
C GLY A 13 2.95 12.76 -38.38
N ALA A 14 3.93 12.29 -37.63
CA ALA A 14 3.74 11.67 -36.33
C ALA A 14 3.35 12.75 -35.31
N VAL A 15 2.06 12.84 -34.98
CA VAL A 15 1.56 13.61 -33.83
C VAL A 15 1.95 12.85 -32.55
N LEU A 16 3.01 13.29 -31.88
CA LEU A 16 3.30 12.89 -30.50
C LEU A 16 2.21 13.47 -29.59
N SER A 17 1.19 12.69 -29.31
CA SER A 17 0.20 12.98 -28.30
C SER A 17 0.87 12.79 -26.92
N CYS A 18 1.38 13.86 -26.34
CA CYS A 18 1.65 13.90 -24.89
C CYS A 18 0.30 13.85 -24.18
N ALA A 19 -0.10 12.68 -23.69
CA ALA A 19 -1.18 12.59 -22.73
C ALA A 19 -0.74 13.31 -21.43
N PRO A 20 -1.50 14.30 -20.93
CA PRO A 20 -1.18 14.90 -19.65
C PRO A 20 -1.31 13.83 -18.57
N THR A 21 -0.26 13.58 -17.83
CA THR A 21 -0.33 12.87 -16.54
C THR A 21 -1.32 13.65 -15.67
N LYS A 22 -2.47 13.06 -15.40
CA LYS A 22 -3.39 13.60 -14.41
C LYS A 22 -2.69 13.50 -13.06
N GLU A 23 -2.15 14.61 -12.57
CA GLU A 23 -1.78 14.74 -11.17
C GLU A 23 -3.07 14.53 -10.37
N GLU A 24 -3.06 13.54 -9.47
CA GLU A 24 -4.18 13.38 -8.54
C GLU A 24 -4.26 14.64 -7.68
N PRO A 25 -5.46 15.19 -7.48
CA PRO A 25 -5.62 16.38 -6.66
C PRO A 25 -5.14 16.09 -5.23
N VAL A 26 -4.17 16.88 -4.76
CA VAL A 26 -3.66 16.81 -3.40
C VAL A 26 -4.70 17.47 -2.48
N LEU A 27 -5.01 16.81 -1.36
CA LEU A 27 -5.90 17.37 -0.35
C LEU A 27 -5.16 18.43 0.45
N ASP A 28 -5.75 19.64 0.60
CA ASP A 28 -5.18 20.73 1.42
C ASP A 28 -5.08 20.34 2.90
N LYS A 29 -5.96 19.44 3.36
CA LYS A 29 -5.99 18.90 4.72
C LYS A 29 -6.34 17.42 4.68
N LEU A 30 -5.56 16.60 5.36
CA LEU A 30 -5.82 15.18 5.48
C LEU A 30 -6.91 14.92 6.54
N PRO A 31 -8.07 14.36 6.17
CA PRO A 31 -9.16 14.08 7.11
C PRO A 31 -8.89 12.91 8.05
N TYR A 32 -7.95 12.04 7.68
CA TYR A 32 -7.63 10.78 8.38
C TYR A 32 -6.15 10.74 8.75
N PHE A 33 -5.74 9.69 9.46
CA PHE A 33 -4.33 9.43 9.77
C PHE A 33 -3.51 9.38 8.47
N ASP A 34 -2.41 10.11 8.42
CA ASP A 34 -1.49 10.13 7.28
C ASP A 34 -0.61 8.87 7.27
N LEU A 35 -1.21 7.73 6.88
CA LEU A 35 -0.51 6.46 6.84
C LEU A 35 0.67 6.50 5.84
N LYS A 36 0.47 7.11 4.69
CA LYS A 36 1.51 7.23 3.66
C LYS A 36 2.69 8.07 4.15
N GLY A 37 2.43 9.26 4.70
CA GLY A 37 3.48 10.11 5.27
C GLY A 37 4.20 9.44 6.44
N PHE A 38 3.45 8.74 7.29
CA PHE A 38 4.03 7.94 8.37
C PHE A 38 5.01 6.88 7.84
N ILE A 39 4.61 6.07 6.84
CA ILE A 39 5.48 5.07 6.23
C ILE A 39 6.69 5.72 5.54
N ASP A 40 6.50 6.82 4.81
CA ASP A 40 7.62 7.52 4.15
C ASP A 40 8.66 8.04 5.16
N LEU A 41 8.25 8.45 6.36
CA LEU A 41 9.18 8.84 7.41
C LEU A 41 9.93 7.62 7.98
N GLU A 42 9.19 6.57 8.33
CA GLU A 42 9.76 5.37 8.95
C GLU A 42 10.76 4.64 8.05
N ILE A 43 10.46 4.47 6.76
CA ILE A 43 11.38 3.76 5.85
C ILE A 43 12.71 4.48 5.65
N ASN A 44 12.76 5.82 5.78
CA ASN A 44 14.03 6.55 5.72
C ASN A 44 14.90 6.26 6.95
N GLU A 45 14.28 5.99 8.11
CA GLU A 45 14.98 5.61 9.35
C GLU A 45 15.46 4.15 9.33
N LEU A 46 14.92 3.33 8.41
CA LEU A 46 15.27 1.92 8.24
C LEU A 46 16.32 1.69 7.13
N GLU A 47 16.84 2.76 6.49
CA GLU A 47 17.80 2.60 5.41
C GLU A 47 19.06 1.86 5.88
N GLY A 48 19.32 0.71 5.27
CA GLY A 48 20.49 -0.12 5.56
C GLY A 48 20.33 -1.07 6.75
N ASP A 49 19.19 -1.04 7.46
CA ASP A 49 18.88 -2.01 8.49
C ASP A 49 18.67 -3.41 7.90
N SER A 50 18.98 -4.43 8.67
CA SER A 50 18.76 -5.83 8.29
C SER A 50 17.36 -6.27 8.68
N VAL A 51 16.77 -7.16 7.91
CA VAL A 51 15.46 -7.77 8.22
C VAL A 51 15.54 -9.29 8.09
N LEU A 52 15.12 -9.98 9.14
CA LEU A 52 14.83 -11.40 9.09
C LEU A 52 13.39 -11.58 8.58
N LYS A 53 13.26 -11.90 7.29
CA LYS A 53 11.97 -12.06 6.60
C LYS A 53 11.58 -13.53 6.55
N ILE A 54 10.33 -13.81 6.94
CA ILE A 54 9.69 -15.11 6.78
C ILE A 54 8.51 -14.94 5.83
N SER A 55 8.54 -15.70 4.73
CA SER A 55 7.44 -15.77 3.77
C SER A 55 6.83 -17.17 3.82
N GLU A 56 5.52 -17.27 3.90
CA GLU A 56 4.77 -18.51 3.88
C GLU A 56 3.69 -18.44 2.80
N ILE A 57 3.70 -19.37 1.86
CA ILE A 57 2.70 -19.50 0.80
C ILE A 57 2.08 -20.89 0.89
N ASN A 58 0.79 -20.95 1.21
CA ASN A 58 0.03 -22.22 1.37
C ASN A 58 0.72 -23.22 2.32
N GLY A 59 1.41 -22.72 3.35
CA GLY A 59 2.13 -23.53 4.34
C GLY A 59 3.60 -23.78 4.03
N GLU A 60 4.08 -23.50 2.83
CA GLU A 60 5.51 -23.56 2.49
C GLU A 60 6.23 -22.31 2.99
N LYS A 61 7.22 -22.49 3.83
CA LYS A 61 7.96 -21.40 4.48
C LYS A 61 9.35 -21.21 3.88
N GLN A 62 9.71 -19.94 3.70
CA GLN A 62 11.05 -19.51 3.36
C GLN A 62 11.50 -18.42 4.33
N THR A 63 12.73 -18.53 4.81
CA THR A 63 13.34 -17.53 5.69
C THR A 63 14.56 -16.95 5.03
N GLN A 64 14.69 -15.63 5.05
CA GLN A 64 15.82 -14.91 4.46
C GLN A 64 16.23 -13.76 5.38
N GLU A 65 17.52 -13.53 5.49
CA GLU A 65 18.07 -12.30 6.07
C GLU A 65 18.47 -11.36 4.93
N LEU A 66 17.91 -10.17 4.93
CA LEU A 66 18.03 -9.22 3.83
C LEU A 66 18.44 -7.86 4.40
N ARG A 67 19.17 -7.09 3.59
CA ARG A 67 19.43 -5.68 3.88
C ARG A 67 18.73 -4.85 2.81
N TYR A 68 17.86 -3.97 3.25
CA TYR A 68 17.00 -3.20 2.36
C TYR A 68 17.48 -1.76 2.22
N THR A 69 17.38 -1.25 0.98
CA THR A 69 17.42 0.18 0.69
C THR A 69 16.03 0.79 0.91
N VAL A 70 15.92 2.12 0.92
CA VAL A 70 14.63 2.82 0.95
C VAL A 70 13.70 2.33 -0.16
N LYS A 71 14.24 2.04 -1.36
CA LYS A 71 13.43 1.52 -2.47
C LYS A 71 12.88 0.14 -2.16
N ASP A 72 13.69 -0.75 -1.60
CA ASP A 72 13.25 -2.11 -1.24
C ASP A 72 12.18 -2.06 -0.15
N TRP A 73 12.32 -1.17 0.85
CA TRP A 73 11.29 -0.94 1.86
C TRP A 73 9.98 -0.42 1.27
N LYS A 74 10.02 0.47 0.26
CA LYS A 74 8.81 0.93 -0.46
C LYS A 74 8.10 -0.22 -1.15
N GLU A 75 8.84 -1.14 -1.74
CA GLU A 75 8.28 -2.34 -2.37
C GLU A 75 7.71 -3.30 -1.32
N GLU A 76 8.42 -3.54 -0.22
CA GLU A 76 7.97 -4.41 0.87
C GLU A 76 6.69 -3.88 1.53
N PHE A 77 6.59 -2.56 1.74
CA PHE A 77 5.43 -1.92 2.34
C PHE A 77 4.37 -1.45 1.34
N ALA A 78 4.39 -1.95 0.10
CA ALA A 78 3.44 -1.55 -0.93
C ALA A 78 1.96 -1.68 -0.49
N SER A 79 1.62 -2.71 0.30
CA SER A 79 0.26 -2.89 0.83
C SER A 79 -0.14 -1.81 1.84
N PHE A 80 0.81 -1.24 2.58
CA PHE A 80 0.56 -0.10 3.48
C PHE A 80 0.27 1.16 2.69
N TYR A 81 0.98 1.41 1.58
CA TYR A 81 0.66 2.52 0.68
C TYR A 81 -0.72 2.36 0.02
N GLN A 82 -1.11 1.12 -0.32
CA GLN A 82 -2.46 0.85 -0.85
C GLN A 82 -3.57 1.05 0.19
N ALA A 83 -3.22 1.03 1.47
CA ALA A 83 -4.15 1.28 2.56
C ALA A 83 -4.36 2.77 2.87
N ASP A 84 -3.69 3.70 2.16
CA ASP A 84 -3.94 5.12 2.33
C ASP A 84 -5.37 5.48 1.90
N ILE A 85 -6.10 6.11 2.83
CA ILE A 85 -7.50 6.55 2.64
C ILE A 85 -7.63 8.05 2.45
N ASN A 86 -6.52 8.79 2.46
CA ASN A 86 -6.48 10.23 2.22
C ASN A 86 -6.50 10.57 0.73
N VAL A 87 -7.50 10.06 0.03
CA VAL A 87 -7.74 10.35 -1.39
C VAL A 87 -9.06 11.11 -1.56
N PRO A 88 -9.19 12.00 -2.55
CA PRO A 88 -10.35 12.89 -2.70
C PRO A 88 -11.70 12.17 -2.73
N SER A 89 -11.75 10.96 -3.29
CA SER A 89 -12.97 10.15 -3.38
C SER A 89 -13.43 9.54 -2.07
N LEU A 90 -12.60 9.58 -1.01
CA LEU A 90 -12.85 8.94 0.28
C LEU A 90 -12.97 9.92 1.46
N VAL A 91 -12.93 11.24 1.22
CA VAL A 91 -12.90 12.29 2.27
C VAL A 91 -14.03 12.16 3.32
N THR A 92 -15.17 11.60 2.96
CA THR A 92 -16.33 11.41 3.87
C THR A 92 -16.73 9.94 3.99
N ALA A 93 -15.84 9.01 3.62
CA ALA A 93 -16.18 7.60 3.51
C ALA A 93 -15.98 6.81 4.82
N TYR A 94 -15.29 7.39 5.80
CA TYR A 94 -14.94 6.69 7.04
C TYR A 94 -15.52 7.39 8.27
N ASP A 95 -16.02 6.59 9.20
CA ASP A 95 -16.24 7.00 10.59
C ASP A 95 -14.92 6.99 11.34
N THR A 96 -14.69 8.00 12.19
CA THR A 96 -13.46 8.13 12.97
C THR A 96 -13.78 8.11 14.46
N ARG A 97 -13.25 7.12 15.15
CA ARG A 97 -13.36 6.99 16.60
C ARG A 97 -12.01 7.21 17.26
N THR A 98 -11.96 8.09 18.22
CA THR A 98 -10.74 8.43 18.97
C THR A 98 -10.94 8.15 20.45
N THR A 99 -10.00 7.41 21.02
CA THR A 99 -9.85 7.22 22.47
C THR A 99 -8.47 7.73 22.91
N PRO A 100 -8.13 7.80 24.20
CA PRO A 100 -6.81 8.25 24.63
C PRO A 100 -5.64 7.46 24.07
N ASP A 101 -5.86 6.18 23.76
CA ASP A 101 -4.83 5.23 23.33
C ASP A 101 -5.06 4.65 21.93
N GLN A 102 -6.14 5.07 21.25
CA GLN A 102 -6.51 4.47 19.96
C GLN A 102 -7.22 5.44 19.02
N LEU A 103 -6.89 5.36 17.74
CA LEU A 103 -7.57 6.01 16.63
C LEU A 103 -8.02 4.93 15.64
N ILE A 104 -9.30 4.93 15.29
CA ILE A 104 -9.90 3.96 14.37
C ILE A 104 -10.60 4.72 13.25
N HIS A 105 -10.31 4.35 12.01
CA HIS A 105 -11.06 4.74 10.82
C HIS A 105 -11.75 3.50 10.26
N GLU A 106 -13.06 3.50 10.22
CA GLU A 106 -13.87 2.38 9.73
C GLU A 106 -14.72 2.82 8.54
N LEU A 107 -14.68 2.06 7.45
CA LEU A 107 -15.46 2.37 6.25
C LEU A 107 -16.96 2.33 6.57
N LEU A 108 -17.66 3.41 6.26
CA LEU A 108 -19.12 3.49 6.43
C LEU A 108 -19.82 2.43 5.56
N PRO A 109 -20.94 1.85 6.04
CA PRO A 109 -21.66 0.76 5.34
C PRO A 109 -22.05 1.12 3.90
N GLU A 110 -22.43 2.38 3.66
CA GLU A 110 -22.87 2.87 2.34
C GLU A 110 -21.73 3.33 1.45
N ALA A 111 -20.49 3.43 1.99
CA ALA A 111 -19.34 3.93 1.26
C ALA A 111 -18.67 2.82 0.44
N LYS A 112 -18.12 3.22 -0.71
CA LYS A 112 -17.36 2.32 -1.58
C LYS A 112 -15.87 2.54 -1.36
N GLY A 113 -15.19 1.57 -0.75
CA GLY A 113 -13.75 1.59 -0.52
C GLY A 113 -13.22 0.17 -0.30
N LYS A 114 -11.97 -0.05 -0.72
CA LYS A 114 -11.29 -1.34 -0.49
C LYS A 114 -10.76 -1.45 0.94
N VAL A 115 -10.24 -0.39 1.49
CA VAL A 115 -9.79 -0.33 2.89
C VAL A 115 -11.02 -0.33 3.79
N LYS A 116 -11.13 -1.33 4.66
CA LYS A 116 -12.29 -1.48 5.56
C LYS A 116 -12.05 -0.85 6.90
N GLU A 117 -10.80 -0.85 7.33
CA GLU A 117 -10.42 -0.36 8.64
C GLU A 117 -8.94 0.03 8.66
N ILE A 118 -8.62 1.10 9.37
CA ILE A 118 -7.27 1.43 9.84
C ILE A 118 -7.38 1.68 11.33
N THR A 119 -6.52 1.02 12.10
CA THR A 119 -6.44 1.21 13.56
C THR A 119 -5.01 1.55 13.94
N ILE A 120 -4.86 2.63 14.72
CA ILE A 120 -3.59 3.05 15.30
C ILE A 120 -3.72 2.97 16.82
N ARG A 121 -2.82 2.28 17.48
CA ARG A 121 -2.66 2.33 18.94
C ARG A 121 -1.50 3.20 19.33
N TYR A 122 -1.69 3.99 20.36
CA TYR A 122 -0.71 4.94 20.87
C TYR A 122 -0.21 4.50 22.26
N VAL A 123 1.07 4.71 22.50
CA VAL A 123 1.69 4.66 23.83
C VAL A 123 2.40 5.99 24.01
N GLN A 124 2.08 6.72 25.08
CA GLN A 124 2.65 8.04 25.35
C GLN A 124 2.55 9.02 24.15
N ASN A 125 1.42 9.00 23.44
CA ASN A 125 1.12 9.79 22.23
C ASN A 125 1.94 9.43 20.98
N TYR A 126 2.72 8.36 20.99
CA TYR A 126 3.41 7.84 19.80
C TYR A 126 2.73 6.59 19.27
N PRO A 127 2.62 6.39 17.95
CA PRO A 127 2.15 5.15 17.39
C PRO A 127 2.97 3.97 17.93
N ALA A 128 2.29 2.97 18.47
CA ALA A 128 2.90 1.74 18.97
C ALA A 128 2.57 0.54 18.08
N TRP A 129 1.42 0.63 17.42
CA TRP A 129 0.95 -0.39 16.51
C TRP A 129 0.01 0.24 15.49
N VAL A 130 0.18 -0.12 14.23
CA VAL A 130 -0.67 0.33 13.12
C VAL A 130 -1.17 -0.90 12.38
N MET A 131 -2.47 -0.97 12.15
CA MET A 131 -3.13 -2.06 11.44
C MET A 131 -4.03 -1.51 10.35
N PHE A 132 -4.09 -2.23 9.23
CA PHE A 132 -5.11 -1.99 8.22
C PHE A 132 -5.73 -3.31 7.74
N ARG A 133 -6.94 -3.22 7.21
CA ARG A 133 -7.64 -4.30 6.55
C ARG A 133 -8.18 -3.84 5.19
N ILE A 134 -7.68 -4.46 4.13
CA ILE A 134 -8.17 -4.28 2.77
C ILE A 134 -9.02 -5.49 2.38
N LYS A 135 -10.17 -5.23 1.75
CA LYS A 135 -10.98 -6.25 1.10
C LYS A 135 -11.27 -5.81 -0.33
N ASP A 136 -10.88 -6.62 -1.29
CA ASP A 136 -11.14 -6.41 -2.72
C ASP A 136 -11.93 -7.61 -3.26
N GLU A 137 -13.08 -7.34 -3.86
CA GLU A 137 -13.94 -8.40 -4.35
C GLU A 137 -14.68 -8.00 -5.60
N ASN A 138 -14.82 -8.97 -6.49
CA ASN A 138 -15.70 -8.89 -7.65
C ASN A 138 -16.32 -10.27 -7.91
N MET A 139 -17.06 -10.42 -9.02
CA MET A 139 -17.76 -11.66 -9.36
C MET A 139 -16.85 -12.90 -9.45
N PHE A 140 -15.57 -12.73 -9.77
CA PHE A 140 -14.62 -13.82 -10.02
C PHE A 140 -13.50 -13.93 -8.98
N TYR A 141 -13.39 -12.96 -8.11
CA TYR A 141 -12.23 -12.79 -7.26
C TYR A 141 -12.59 -12.16 -5.92
N GLN A 142 -11.99 -12.68 -4.86
CA GLN A 142 -12.05 -12.12 -3.52
C GLN A 142 -10.66 -12.14 -2.90
N SER A 143 -10.23 -11.02 -2.34
CA SER A 143 -8.99 -10.90 -1.58
C SER A 143 -9.23 -10.17 -0.28
N THR A 144 -8.57 -10.60 0.77
CA THR A 144 -8.48 -9.88 2.04
C THR A 144 -7.02 -9.79 2.43
N THR A 145 -6.55 -8.58 2.68
CA THR A 145 -5.19 -8.31 3.18
C THR A 145 -5.28 -7.63 4.53
N LEU A 146 -4.58 -8.18 5.51
CA LEU A 146 -4.33 -7.61 6.82
C LEU A 146 -2.86 -7.23 6.90
N GLY A 147 -2.57 -5.99 7.27
CA GLY A 147 -1.21 -5.51 7.50
C GLY A 147 -1.06 -4.95 8.91
N GLU A 148 0.06 -5.22 9.53
CA GLU A 148 0.39 -4.77 10.88
C GLU A 148 1.83 -4.27 10.92
N LEU A 149 2.05 -3.13 11.58
CA LEU A 149 3.36 -2.61 11.96
C LEU A 149 3.43 -2.51 13.47
N PHE A 150 4.57 -2.87 14.02
CA PHE A 150 4.87 -2.77 15.45
C PHE A 150 6.07 -1.85 15.62
N MET A 151 5.90 -0.86 16.51
CA MET A 151 6.92 0.14 16.78
C MET A 151 7.69 -0.25 18.05
N ASN A 152 8.99 -0.17 18.00
CA ASN A 152 9.83 -0.29 19.18
C ASN A 152 9.64 0.94 20.07
N GLN A 153 9.19 0.74 21.29
CA GLN A 153 8.87 1.82 22.22
C GLN A 153 10.10 2.55 22.78
N VAL A 154 11.30 2.02 22.53
CA VAL A 154 12.56 2.64 22.99
C VAL A 154 13.17 3.48 21.86
N THR A 155 13.21 2.94 20.64
CA THR A 155 13.82 3.62 19.48
C THR A 155 12.83 4.47 18.70
N GLY A 156 11.53 4.20 18.83
CA GLY A 156 10.47 4.84 18.03
C GLY A 156 10.35 4.33 16.61
N LYS A 157 11.21 3.40 16.17
CA LYS A 157 11.21 2.86 14.79
C LYS A 157 10.34 1.62 14.65
N ILE A 158 9.98 1.27 13.43
CA ILE A 158 9.38 -0.04 13.12
C ILE A 158 10.41 -1.13 13.44
N ASP A 159 10.07 -2.10 14.28
CA ASP A 159 10.90 -3.28 14.54
C ASP A 159 10.31 -4.59 14.04
N GLN A 160 8.99 -4.62 13.76
CA GLN A 160 8.33 -5.79 13.20
C GLN A 160 7.19 -5.38 12.27
N TYR A 161 6.94 -6.21 11.27
CA TYR A 161 5.75 -6.09 10.42
C TYR A 161 5.17 -7.46 10.09
N LYS A 162 3.88 -7.47 9.76
CA LYS A 162 3.16 -8.65 9.25
C LYS A 162 2.23 -8.26 8.15
N LEU A 163 2.15 -9.11 7.13
CA LEU A 163 1.19 -9.05 6.04
C LEU A 163 0.56 -10.43 5.87
N GLU A 164 -0.75 -10.50 5.93
CA GLU A 164 -1.48 -11.74 5.67
C GLU A 164 -2.51 -11.48 4.56
N THR A 165 -2.40 -12.21 3.46
CA THR A 165 -3.32 -12.12 2.33
C THR A 165 -3.97 -13.47 2.07
N THR A 166 -5.28 -13.47 2.06
CA THR A 166 -6.09 -14.61 1.58
C THR A 166 -6.73 -14.21 0.27
N GLN A 167 -6.50 -15.00 -0.77
CA GLN A 167 -7.01 -14.74 -2.11
C GLN A 167 -7.78 -15.96 -2.61
N LYS A 168 -8.98 -15.74 -3.14
CA LYS A 168 -9.81 -16.77 -3.76
C LYS A 168 -10.22 -16.32 -5.15
N VAL A 169 -9.85 -17.09 -6.16
CA VAL A 169 -10.32 -16.96 -7.54
C VAL A 169 -11.38 -18.02 -7.78
N MET A 170 -12.42 -17.68 -8.55
CA MET A 170 -13.48 -18.63 -8.90
C MET A 170 -12.89 -19.91 -9.52
N PHE A 171 -13.36 -21.05 -9.08
CA PHE A 171 -12.92 -22.40 -9.48
C PHE A 171 -11.48 -22.80 -9.07
N LEU A 172 -10.73 -21.95 -8.37
CA LEU A 172 -9.41 -22.29 -7.84
C LEU A 172 -9.45 -22.45 -6.32
N SER A 173 -8.50 -23.20 -5.77
CA SER A 173 -8.28 -23.28 -4.33
C SER A 173 -7.82 -21.93 -3.79
N PRO A 174 -8.21 -21.54 -2.58
CA PRO A 174 -7.70 -20.31 -1.97
C PRO A 174 -6.18 -20.35 -1.82
N THR A 175 -5.54 -19.20 -1.99
CA THR A 175 -4.12 -18.99 -1.71
C THR A 175 -3.99 -18.18 -0.44
N HIS A 176 -3.13 -18.63 0.47
CA HIS A 176 -2.79 -17.95 1.72
C HIS A 176 -1.33 -17.53 1.66
N ILE A 177 -1.08 -16.25 1.82
CA ILE A 177 0.27 -15.66 1.84
C ILE A 177 0.43 -14.97 3.17
N LYS A 178 1.52 -15.30 3.89
CA LYS A 178 1.92 -14.62 5.12
C LYS A 178 3.36 -14.16 4.97
N ILE A 179 3.59 -12.91 5.26
CA ILE A 179 4.93 -12.31 5.27
C ILE A 179 5.10 -11.67 6.65
N SER A 180 6.22 -11.91 7.28
CA SER A 180 6.61 -11.22 8.49
C SER A 180 8.09 -10.87 8.46
N GLY A 181 8.45 -9.75 9.05
CA GLY A 181 9.83 -9.31 9.20
C GLY A 181 10.11 -8.85 10.61
N VAL A 182 11.30 -9.17 11.10
CA VAL A 182 11.90 -8.58 12.31
C VAL A 182 13.11 -7.79 11.85
N ILE A 183 13.13 -6.49 12.20
CA ILE A 183 14.13 -5.51 11.75
C ILE A 183 15.16 -5.31 12.87
N HIS A 184 16.46 -5.25 12.53
CA HIS A 184 17.56 -5.08 13.47
C HIS A 184 18.83 -4.51 12.83
#